data_836bddc95b4c19d0fd786a040f6fd5d2
#
_entry.id   836bddc95b4c19d0fd786a040f6fd5d2
#
_cell.length_a   1.000
_cell.length_b   1.000
_cell.length_c   1.000
_cell.angle_alpha   90.00
_cell.angle_beta   90.00
_cell.angle_gamma   90.00
#
_symmetry.space_group_name_H-M   'P 1'
#
loop_
_entity.id
_entity.type
_entity.pdbx_description
1 polymer ?
#
loop_
_entity_poly.entity_id
_entity_poly.type
_entity_poly.pdbx_seq_one_letter_code
_entity_poly.pdbx_strand_id
1 'polypeptide(L)'
;MKKWLDEEYPAISARAKAENAEIHWADETAVMNTDVRGRSYSPRGVTPATRSVWGARQRFSMISSVNNQGKCYWMIIDGVFNADRLIVFMESLAKDAPRKVFLVMDNLKVHHCKPVKEWLEKNKERIEVFYLPSYSPELNPDERLNADLKHAITTSVPRRTRQGLLKKTTEHMKMVKASPERVKTYFKDKHVAYAADSQ
;
A
#
# COMPACT_ATOMS: atom_id res chain seq x y z
N MET A 1 15.43 12.42 -0.08
CA MET A 1 14.56 12.51 -1.28
C MET A 1 15.38 12.67 -2.56
N LYS A 2 16.18 13.72 -2.74
CA LYS A 2 16.97 13.93 -3.97
C LYS A 2 17.86 12.73 -4.32
N LYS A 3 18.65 12.21 -3.36
CA LYS A 3 19.49 11.03 -3.56
C LYS A 3 18.70 9.78 -4.02
N TRP A 4 17.51 9.59 -3.47
CA TRP A 4 16.62 8.51 -3.91
C TRP A 4 16.25 8.62 -5.39
N LEU A 5 15.82 9.80 -5.82
CA LEU A 5 15.36 10.02 -7.20
C LEU A 5 16.52 10.04 -8.21
N ASP A 6 17.68 10.58 -7.82
CA ASP A 6 18.79 10.80 -8.74
C ASP A 6 19.75 9.60 -8.82
N GLU A 7 19.84 8.78 -7.76
CA GLU A 7 20.86 7.73 -7.65
C GLU A 7 20.26 6.36 -7.28
N GLU A 8 19.54 6.26 -6.15
CA GLU A 8 19.16 4.97 -5.56
C GLU A 8 18.10 4.26 -6.40
N TYR A 9 16.99 4.94 -6.73
CA TYR A 9 15.93 4.34 -7.52
C TYR A 9 16.34 4.02 -8.97
N PRO A 10 17.07 4.89 -9.70
CA PRO A 10 17.62 4.54 -11.01
C PRO A 10 18.49 3.27 -11.00
N ALA A 11 19.29 3.08 -9.95
CA ALA A 11 20.09 1.87 -9.78
C ALA A 11 19.21 0.62 -9.55
N ILE A 12 18.15 0.74 -8.71
CA ILE A 12 17.18 -0.34 -8.48
C ILE A 12 16.46 -0.69 -9.79
N SER A 13 16.01 0.32 -10.54
CA SER A 13 15.31 0.14 -11.81
C SER A 13 16.21 -0.53 -12.86
N ALA A 14 17.46 -0.11 -12.98
CA ALA A 14 18.43 -0.73 -13.88
C ALA A 14 18.68 -2.21 -13.53
N ARG A 15 18.85 -2.52 -12.24
CA ARG A 15 18.97 -3.90 -11.76
C ARG A 15 17.71 -4.72 -12.04
N ALA A 16 16.52 -4.16 -11.79
CA ALA A 16 15.26 -4.86 -12.06
C ALA A 16 15.14 -5.26 -13.53
N LYS A 17 15.54 -4.38 -14.45
CA LYS A 17 15.60 -4.69 -15.88
C LYS A 17 16.60 -5.81 -16.20
N ALA A 18 17.80 -5.73 -15.64
CA ALA A 18 18.86 -6.71 -15.86
C ALA A 18 18.50 -8.11 -15.31
N GLU A 19 17.84 -8.15 -14.14
CA GLU A 19 17.42 -9.39 -13.47
C GLU A 19 16.02 -9.86 -13.90
N ASN A 20 15.35 -9.16 -14.82
CA ASN A 20 13.96 -9.41 -15.21
C ASN A 20 13.01 -9.46 -14.00
N ALA A 21 13.22 -8.57 -13.03
CA ALA A 21 12.44 -8.48 -11.80
C ALA A 21 11.27 -7.47 -11.94
N GLU A 22 10.20 -7.69 -11.18
CA GLU A 22 9.10 -6.74 -11.06
C GLU A 22 9.31 -5.82 -9.85
N ILE A 23 9.16 -4.52 -10.01
CA ILE A 23 9.23 -3.59 -8.88
C ILE A 23 7.81 -3.39 -8.32
N HIS A 24 7.64 -3.67 -7.04
CA HIS A 24 6.41 -3.45 -6.27
C HIS A 24 6.66 -2.43 -5.17
N TRP A 25 5.68 -1.58 -4.92
CA TRP A 25 5.68 -0.64 -3.79
C TRP A 25 4.62 -1.08 -2.81
N ALA A 26 5.01 -1.21 -1.55
CA ALA A 26 4.11 -1.68 -0.50
C ALA A 26 4.01 -0.70 0.66
N ASP A 27 2.85 -0.75 1.33
CA ASP A 27 2.57 0.04 2.52
C ASP A 27 1.58 -0.68 3.44
N GLU A 28 1.62 -0.34 4.75
CA GLU A 28 0.61 -0.76 5.73
C GLU A 28 -0.36 0.37 5.99
N THR A 29 -1.64 0.09 5.89
CA THR A 29 -2.68 1.07 6.19
C THR A 29 -3.66 0.58 7.25
N ALA A 30 -4.04 1.49 8.15
CA ALA A 30 -5.16 1.25 9.06
C ALA A 30 -6.47 1.60 8.37
N VAL A 31 -7.40 0.66 8.39
CA VAL A 31 -8.76 0.82 7.86
C VAL A 31 -9.72 1.01 9.03
N MET A 32 -10.47 2.10 9.03
CA MET A 32 -11.39 2.46 10.12
C MET A 32 -12.77 2.86 9.59
N ASN A 33 -13.81 2.51 10.35
CA ASN A 33 -15.18 2.90 10.01
C ASN A 33 -15.52 4.36 10.35
N THR A 34 -14.65 5.04 11.07
CA THR A 34 -14.81 6.44 11.52
C THR A 34 -13.95 7.44 10.77
N ASP A 35 -13.28 7.00 9.72
CA ASP A 35 -12.47 7.89 8.89
C ASP A 35 -13.37 8.75 8.01
N VAL A 36 -14.01 9.74 8.64
CA VAL A 36 -14.91 10.70 7.98
C VAL A 36 -14.07 11.94 7.66
N ARG A 37 -13.29 11.86 6.60
CA ARG A 37 -12.56 13.01 6.07
C ARG A 37 -13.21 13.43 4.76
N GLY A 38 -13.87 14.57 4.76
CA GLY A 38 -14.52 15.09 3.56
C GLY A 38 -14.67 16.60 3.62
N ARG A 39 -14.91 17.19 2.45
CA ARG A 39 -15.36 18.56 2.34
C ARG A 39 -16.89 18.54 2.23
N SER A 40 -17.56 19.44 2.92
CA SER A 40 -19.00 19.62 2.84
C SER A 40 -19.32 21.11 2.71
N TYR A 41 -20.51 21.42 2.23
CA TYR A 41 -21.01 22.79 2.14
C TYR A 41 -21.66 23.19 3.45
N SER A 42 -21.42 24.43 3.88
CA SER A 42 -22.01 25.04 5.07
C SER A 42 -22.14 26.53 4.83
N PRO A 43 -23.04 27.24 5.51
CA PRO A 43 -23.09 28.69 5.48
C PRO A 43 -21.72 29.28 5.85
N ARG A 44 -21.41 30.46 5.29
CA ARG A 44 -20.14 31.13 5.54
C ARG A 44 -19.96 31.37 7.05
N GLY A 45 -18.79 30.96 7.58
CA GLY A 45 -18.47 31.07 9.01
C GLY A 45 -18.93 29.90 9.87
N VAL A 46 -19.63 28.90 9.30
CA VAL A 46 -20.06 27.69 10.01
C VAL A 46 -19.27 26.49 9.55
N THR A 47 -18.64 25.78 10.46
CA THR A 47 -17.96 24.51 10.14
C THR A 47 -19.01 23.42 9.89
N PRO A 48 -18.96 22.70 8.72
CA PRO A 48 -19.88 21.62 8.49
C PRO A 48 -19.79 20.55 9.57
N ALA A 49 -20.91 20.23 10.21
CA ALA A 49 -20.98 19.15 11.18
C ALA A 49 -21.35 17.83 10.48
N THR A 50 -20.52 16.82 10.61
CA THR A 50 -20.81 15.46 10.17
C THR A 50 -21.17 14.61 11.37
N ARG A 51 -22.29 13.88 11.28
CA ARG A 51 -22.61 12.89 12.31
C ARG A 51 -21.63 11.73 12.20
N SER A 52 -20.85 11.53 13.24
CA SER A 52 -20.02 10.33 13.34
C SER A 52 -20.91 9.07 13.42
N VAL A 53 -20.39 7.95 12.96
CA VAL A 53 -21.09 6.67 13.07
C VAL A 53 -21.31 6.36 14.55
N TRP A 54 -22.56 6.29 14.98
CA TRP A 54 -22.90 5.82 16.33
C TRP A 54 -22.56 4.33 16.42
N GLY A 55 -21.67 3.98 17.35
CA GLY A 55 -21.22 2.60 17.58
C GLY A 55 -19.73 2.51 17.92
N ALA A 56 -19.28 1.29 18.20
CA ALA A 56 -17.88 1.05 18.51
C ALA A 56 -17.00 1.34 17.28
N ARG A 57 -15.85 1.99 17.52
CA ARG A 57 -14.81 2.14 16.50
C ARG A 57 -14.34 0.77 16.03
N GLN A 58 -14.50 0.51 14.75
CA GLN A 58 -13.98 -0.70 14.12
C GLN A 58 -12.71 -0.36 13.37
N ARG A 59 -11.68 -1.16 13.59
CA ARG A 59 -10.37 -0.98 12.96
C ARG A 59 -9.74 -2.33 12.68
N PHE A 60 -9.00 -2.41 11.57
CA PHE A 60 -8.02 -3.44 11.29
C PHE A 60 -6.90 -2.85 10.42
N SER A 61 -5.80 -3.57 10.28
CA SER A 61 -4.72 -3.20 9.37
C SER A 61 -4.81 -4.02 8.07
N MET A 62 -4.27 -3.45 7.01
CA MET A 62 -4.09 -4.10 5.71
C MET A 62 -2.71 -3.74 5.21
N ILE A 63 -1.99 -4.69 4.63
CA ILE A 63 -0.81 -4.44 3.83
C ILE A 63 -1.16 -4.65 2.37
N SER A 64 -0.66 -3.79 1.50
CA SER A 64 -0.85 -3.90 0.06
C SER A 64 0.44 -3.65 -0.70
N SER A 65 0.47 -4.02 -1.96
CA SER A 65 1.48 -3.58 -2.91
C SER A 65 0.90 -3.40 -4.30
N VAL A 66 1.47 -2.43 -5.02
CA VAL A 66 1.14 -2.12 -6.41
C VAL A 66 2.38 -2.09 -7.27
N ASN A 67 2.24 -2.36 -8.56
CA ASN A 67 3.28 -2.12 -9.55
C ASN A 67 2.76 -1.30 -10.73
N ASN A 68 3.68 -0.73 -11.52
CA ASN A 68 3.34 0.11 -12.67
C ASN A 68 2.74 -0.65 -13.86
N GLN A 69 2.76 -1.98 -13.81
CA GLN A 69 2.08 -2.84 -14.80
C GLN A 69 0.60 -3.06 -14.48
N GLY A 70 0.12 -2.54 -13.35
CA GLY A 70 -1.28 -2.64 -12.95
C GLY A 70 -1.59 -3.81 -12.03
N LYS A 71 -0.58 -4.48 -11.46
CA LYS A 71 -0.80 -5.54 -10.47
C LYS A 71 -1.03 -4.93 -9.08
N CYS A 72 -1.93 -5.56 -8.34
CA CYS A 72 -2.23 -5.21 -6.95
C CYS A 72 -2.33 -6.49 -6.11
N TYR A 73 -1.57 -6.53 -5.02
CA TYR A 73 -1.63 -7.59 -4.00
C TYR A 73 -2.02 -6.95 -2.67
N TRP A 74 -2.75 -7.68 -1.84
CA TRP A 74 -3.18 -7.17 -0.55
C TRP A 74 -3.52 -8.31 0.42
N MET A 75 -3.35 -8.04 1.70
CA MET A 75 -3.68 -8.95 2.79
C MET A 75 -4.25 -8.17 3.98
N ILE A 76 -5.40 -8.61 4.49
CA ILE A 76 -5.95 -8.10 5.75
C ILE A 76 -5.17 -8.71 6.90
N ILE A 77 -4.77 -7.86 7.84
CA ILE A 77 -4.02 -8.25 9.02
C ILE A 77 -4.98 -8.33 10.21
N ASP A 78 -5.12 -9.51 10.74
CA ASP A 78 -5.86 -9.71 11.99
C ASP A 78 -4.91 -9.52 13.18
N GLY A 79 -5.22 -8.52 14.01
CA GLY A 79 -4.37 -8.13 15.14
C GLY A 79 -3.32 -7.07 14.79
N VAL A 80 -2.17 -7.14 15.42
CA VAL A 80 -1.06 -6.19 15.26
C VAL A 80 -0.17 -6.59 14.09
N PHE A 81 0.25 -5.61 13.29
CA PHE A 81 1.28 -5.79 12.27
C PHE A 81 2.62 -6.10 12.93
N ASN A 82 3.24 -7.19 12.53
CA ASN A 82 4.52 -7.66 13.06
C ASN A 82 5.34 -8.36 11.96
N ALA A 83 6.53 -8.81 12.32
CA ALA A 83 7.44 -9.52 11.42
C ALA A 83 6.81 -10.74 10.74
N ASP A 84 6.04 -11.55 11.48
CA ASP A 84 5.44 -12.76 10.93
C ASP A 84 4.39 -12.46 9.87
N ARG A 85 3.59 -11.41 10.10
CA ARG A 85 2.59 -10.93 9.12
C ARG A 85 3.24 -10.37 7.87
N LEU A 86 4.35 -9.63 8.02
CA LEU A 86 5.12 -9.15 6.89
C LEU A 86 5.72 -10.31 6.09
N ILE A 87 6.30 -11.29 6.75
CA ILE A 87 6.86 -12.49 6.09
C ILE A 87 5.78 -13.24 5.31
N VAL A 88 4.61 -13.47 5.90
CA VAL A 88 3.47 -14.12 5.22
C VAL A 88 3.04 -13.34 3.98
N PHE A 89 3.00 -12.01 4.06
CA PHE A 89 2.68 -11.17 2.90
C PHE A 89 3.75 -11.29 1.80
N MET A 90 5.02 -11.18 2.15
CA MET A 90 6.13 -11.30 1.19
C MET A 90 6.20 -12.69 0.55
N GLU A 91 5.92 -13.75 1.32
CA GLU A 91 5.86 -15.12 0.82
C GLU A 91 4.73 -15.29 -0.21
N SER A 92 3.52 -14.78 0.11
CA SER A 92 2.39 -14.79 -0.83
C SER A 92 2.70 -13.99 -2.09
N LEU A 93 3.26 -12.79 -1.96
CA LEU A 93 3.64 -11.96 -3.08
C LEU A 93 4.68 -12.64 -3.98
N ALA A 94 5.76 -13.19 -3.38
CA ALA A 94 6.80 -13.88 -4.13
C ALA A 94 6.31 -15.19 -4.79
N LYS A 95 5.30 -15.86 -4.22
CA LYS A 95 4.69 -17.05 -4.79
C LYS A 95 3.82 -16.72 -6.00
N ASP A 96 3.03 -15.66 -5.90
CA ASP A 96 2.06 -15.26 -6.94
C ASP A 96 2.72 -14.48 -8.09
N ALA A 97 3.87 -13.84 -7.84
CA ALA A 97 4.60 -13.11 -8.86
C ALA A 97 5.31 -14.07 -9.84
N PRO A 98 5.18 -13.87 -11.17
CA PRO A 98 5.81 -14.74 -12.17
C PRO A 98 7.33 -14.53 -12.28
N ARG A 99 7.84 -13.43 -11.73
CA ARG A 99 9.26 -13.02 -11.76
C ARG A 99 9.74 -12.68 -10.37
N LYS A 100 11.07 -12.50 -10.22
CA LYS A 100 11.66 -11.96 -9.00
C LYS A 100 11.00 -10.61 -8.64
N VAL A 101 10.76 -10.40 -7.36
CA VAL A 101 10.13 -9.17 -6.84
C VAL A 101 11.19 -8.28 -6.18
N PHE A 102 11.26 -7.04 -6.62
CA PHE A 102 11.94 -5.95 -5.93
C PHE A 102 10.87 -5.17 -5.18
N LEU A 103 10.80 -5.35 -3.87
CA LEU A 103 9.78 -4.75 -3.02
C LEU A 103 10.30 -3.47 -2.37
N VAL A 104 9.74 -2.34 -2.76
CA VAL A 104 10.03 -1.03 -2.16
C VAL A 104 9.00 -0.75 -1.07
N MET A 105 9.44 -0.44 0.13
CA MET A 105 8.56 -0.12 1.27
C MET A 105 9.18 0.97 2.15
N ASP A 106 8.41 1.47 3.09
CA ASP A 106 8.89 2.46 4.04
C ASP A 106 9.95 1.88 5.00
N ASN A 107 10.65 2.77 5.68
CA ASN A 107 11.78 2.40 6.53
C ASN A 107 11.37 2.20 8.00
N LEU A 108 10.35 1.35 8.26
CA LEU A 108 9.92 1.02 9.62
C LEU A 108 10.85 0.01 10.30
N LYS A 109 10.98 0.13 11.64
CA LYS A 109 11.83 -0.77 12.43
C LYS A 109 11.49 -2.26 12.27
N VAL A 110 10.21 -2.60 12.10
CA VAL A 110 9.75 -3.98 11.90
C VAL A 110 10.36 -4.62 10.64
N HIS A 111 10.63 -3.83 9.61
CA HIS A 111 11.21 -4.31 8.36
C HIS A 111 12.68 -4.73 8.50
N HIS A 112 13.35 -4.28 9.55
CA HIS A 112 14.78 -4.54 9.80
C HIS A 112 15.03 -5.57 10.90
N CYS A 113 13.99 -6.17 11.45
CA CYS A 113 14.16 -7.14 12.52
C CYS A 113 14.83 -8.45 12.04
N LYS A 114 15.46 -9.16 12.97
CA LYS A 114 16.23 -10.37 12.65
C LYS A 114 15.43 -11.43 11.88
N PRO A 115 14.17 -11.79 12.25
CA PRO A 115 13.40 -12.77 11.50
C PRO A 115 13.16 -12.38 10.04
N VAL A 116 12.88 -11.11 9.76
CA VAL A 116 12.67 -10.61 8.39
C VAL A 116 13.95 -10.71 7.58
N LYS A 117 15.09 -10.30 8.14
CA LYS A 117 16.39 -10.38 7.47
C LYS A 117 16.80 -11.82 7.15
N GLU A 118 16.61 -12.75 8.09
CA GLU A 118 16.91 -14.18 7.89
C GLU A 118 16.02 -14.80 6.82
N TRP A 119 14.73 -14.40 6.79
CA TRP A 119 13.81 -14.87 5.77
C TRP A 119 14.17 -14.32 4.39
N LEU A 120 14.50 -13.04 4.27
CA LEU A 120 14.92 -12.40 3.02
C LEU A 120 16.20 -13.03 2.46
N GLU A 121 17.19 -13.31 3.30
CA GLU A 121 18.43 -13.97 2.84
C GLU A 121 18.17 -15.36 2.25
N LYS A 122 17.23 -16.14 2.84
CA LYS A 122 16.83 -17.45 2.32
C LYS A 122 16.04 -17.35 1.01
N ASN A 123 15.40 -16.22 0.74
CA ASN A 123 14.50 -16.02 -0.40
C ASN A 123 15.02 -14.99 -1.42
N LYS A 124 16.29 -14.60 -1.37
CA LYS A 124 16.87 -13.53 -2.19
C LYS A 124 16.76 -13.73 -3.70
N GLU A 125 16.63 -14.98 -4.15
CA GLU A 125 16.39 -15.30 -5.56
C GLU A 125 14.95 -14.99 -6.02
N ARG A 126 14.02 -14.84 -5.06
CA ARG A 126 12.61 -14.61 -5.32
C ARG A 126 12.16 -13.20 -4.97
N ILE A 127 12.73 -12.61 -3.92
CA ILE A 127 12.34 -11.29 -3.43
C ILE A 127 13.52 -10.58 -2.78
N GLU A 128 13.63 -9.29 -3.06
CA GLU A 128 14.59 -8.39 -2.42
C GLU A 128 13.85 -7.12 -1.96
N VAL A 129 14.21 -6.58 -0.79
CA VAL A 129 13.53 -5.41 -0.23
C VAL A 129 14.44 -4.19 -0.29
N PHE A 130 13.88 -3.08 -0.72
CA PHE A 130 14.49 -1.75 -0.75
C PHE A 130 13.66 -0.79 0.11
N TYR A 131 14.30 0.20 0.69
CA TYR A 131 13.64 1.10 1.62
C TYR A 131 13.61 2.52 1.10
N LEU A 132 12.43 3.13 1.14
CA LEU A 132 12.25 4.56 0.86
C LEU A 132 13.02 5.41 1.87
N PRO A 133 13.38 6.63 1.50
CA PRO A 133 13.91 7.60 2.47
C PRO A 133 12.93 7.78 3.64
N SER A 134 13.47 7.94 4.84
CA SER A 134 12.64 8.16 6.03
C SER A 134 11.71 9.37 5.84
N TYR A 135 10.46 9.24 6.32
CA TYR A 135 9.44 10.30 6.25
C TYR A 135 9.13 10.81 4.84
N SER A 136 9.10 9.94 3.84
CA SER A 136 8.80 10.30 2.45
C SER A 136 7.63 9.47 1.87
N PRO A 137 6.44 9.48 2.50
CA PRO A 137 5.28 8.70 2.01
C PRO A 137 4.81 9.17 0.63
N GLU A 138 5.04 10.45 0.29
CA GLU A 138 4.70 11.00 -1.03
C GLU A 138 5.41 10.29 -2.19
N LEU A 139 6.53 9.61 -1.93
CA LEU A 139 7.25 8.81 -2.92
C LEU A 139 6.67 7.40 -3.09
N ASN A 140 5.72 6.97 -2.24
CA ASN A 140 5.14 5.63 -2.32
C ASN A 140 3.85 5.63 -3.15
N PRO A 141 3.82 4.99 -4.34
CA PRO A 141 2.58 4.87 -5.13
C PRO A 141 1.45 4.14 -4.39
N ASP A 142 1.75 3.23 -3.45
CA ASP A 142 0.76 2.50 -2.67
C ASP A 142 -0.09 3.41 -1.77
N GLU A 143 0.43 4.59 -1.40
CA GLU A 143 -0.34 5.61 -0.70
C GLU A 143 -1.54 6.12 -1.52
N ARG A 144 -1.48 6.04 -2.85
CA ARG A 144 -2.61 6.36 -3.74
C ARG A 144 -3.69 5.29 -3.68
N LEU A 145 -3.29 4.02 -3.61
CA LEU A 145 -4.22 2.92 -3.35
C LEU A 145 -4.88 3.08 -1.98
N ASN A 146 -4.09 3.40 -0.95
CA ASN A 146 -4.59 3.64 0.40
C ASN A 146 -5.59 4.80 0.45
N ALA A 147 -5.32 5.89 -0.26
CA ALA A 147 -6.23 7.03 -0.37
C ALA A 147 -7.53 6.65 -1.10
N ASP A 148 -7.44 5.87 -2.18
CA ASP A 148 -8.58 5.37 -2.94
C ASP A 148 -9.48 4.46 -2.09
N LEU A 149 -8.89 3.52 -1.34
CA LEU A 149 -9.63 2.67 -0.40
C LEU A 149 -10.32 3.49 0.69
N LYS A 150 -9.59 4.40 1.33
CA LYS A 150 -10.15 5.27 2.38
C LYS A 150 -11.31 6.12 1.84
N HIS A 151 -11.18 6.66 0.63
CA HIS A 151 -12.25 7.39 -0.05
C HIS A 151 -13.47 6.50 -0.28
N ALA A 152 -13.32 5.29 -0.79
CA ALA A 152 -14.41 4.36 -1.04
C ALA A 152 -15.15 3.94 0.26
N ILE A 153 -14.44 3.88 1.39
CA ILE A 153 -15.02 3.59 2.69
C ILE A 153 -15.80 4.79 3.21
N THR A 154 -15.22 6.00 3.15
CA THR A 154 -15.82 7.22 3.70
C THR A 154 -17.01 7.73 2.91
N THR A 155 -17.03 7.54 1.59
CA THR A 155 -18.14 7.96 0.71
C THR A 155 -19.27 6.95 0.67
N SER A 156 -19.09 5.76 1.22
CA SER A 156 -20.13 4.74 1.31
C SER A 156 -20.96 4.88 2.60
N VAL A 157 -22.11 4.17 2.65
CA VAL A 157 -22.91 4.07 3.89
C VAL A 157 -22.00 3.55 5.02
N PRO A 158 -21.93 4.26 6.16
CA PRO A 158 -21.06 3.91 7.27
C PRO A 158 -21.28 2.48 7.78
N ARG A 159 -20.21 1.72 7.96
CA ARG A 159 -20.28 0.35 8.45
C ARG A 159 -20.17 0.31 9.97
N ARG A 160 -21.20 -0.19 10.66
CA ARG A 160 -21.25 -0.22 12.12
C ARG A 160 -20.52 -1.42 12.73
N THR A 161 -20.28 -2.45 11.94
CA THR A 161 -19.64 -3.70 12.38
C THR A 161 -18.30 -3.92 11.69
N ARG A 162 -17.39 -4.64 12.39
CA ARG A 162 -16.11 -5.06 11.83
C ARG A 162 -16.29 -5.92 10.57
N GLN A 163 -17.25 -6.82 10.59
CA GLN A 163 -17.55 -7.66 9.43
C GLN A 163 -18.04 -6.86 8.22
N GLY A 164 -18.88 -5.84 8.44
CA GLY A 164 -19.32 -4.93 7.37
C GLY A 164 -18.16 -4.13 6.78
N LEU A 165 -17.22 -3.66 7.63
CA LEU A 165 -16.03 -2.94 7.18
C LEU A 165 -15.10 -3.87 6.38
N LEU A 166 -14.85 -5.10 6.88
CA LEU A 166 -14.07 -6.12 6.19
C LEU A 166 -14.64 -6.46 4.81
N LYS A 167 -15.96 -6.70 4.74
CA LYS A 167 -16.66 -6.99 3.48
C LYS A 167 -16.45 -5.86 2.47
N LYS A 168 -16.68 -4.60 2.89
CA LYS A 168 -16.53 -3.43 2.00
C LYS A 168 -15.10 -3.27 1.51
N THR A 169 -14.12 -3.40 2.40
CA THR A 169 -12.69 -3.36 2.04
C THR A 169 -12.36 -4.46 1.03
N THR A 170 -12.78 -5.69 1.30
CA THR A 170 -12.53 -6.84 0.40
C THR A 170 -13.14 -6.64 -0.98
N GLU A 171 -14.39 -6.14 -1.04
CA GLU A 171 -15.07 -5.84 -2.31
C GLU A 171 -14.31 -4.78 -3.11
N HIS A 172 -13.89 -3.69 -2.45
CA HIS A 172 -13.11 -2.63 -3.10
C HIS A 172 -11.77 -3.14 -3.61
N MET A 173 -11.02 -3.86 -2.78
CA MET A 173 -9.70 -4.37 -3.16
C MET A 173 -9.78 -5.42 -4.27
N LYS A 174 -10.82 -6.25 -4.29
CA LYS A 174 -11.09 -7.17 -5.42
C LYS A 174 -11.34 -6.41 -6.71
N MET A 175 -12.13 -5.33 -6.65
CA MET A 175 -12.39 -4.46 -7.80
C MET A 175 -11.12 -3.79 -8.31
N VAL A 176 -10.28 -3.25 -7.41
CA VAL A 176 -8.97 -2.67 -7.77
C VAL A 176 -8.07 -3.71 -8.43
N LYS A 177 -7.94 -4.90 -7.84
CA LYS A 177 -7.13 -6.02 -8.38
C LYS A 177 -7.62 -6.45 -9.78
N ALA A 178 -8.92 -6.37 -10.04
CA ALA A 178 -9.52 -6.67 -11.35
C ALA A 178 -9.40 -5.51 -12.36
N SER A 179 -8.83 -4.37 -11.98
CA SER A 179 -8.77 -3.15 -12.80
C SER A 179 -7.32 -2.66 -12.96
N PRO A 180 -6.47 -3.33 -13.76
CA PRO A 180 -5.06 -2.95 -13.94
C PRO A 180 -4.88 -1.49 -14.37
N GLU A 181 -5.75 -0.98 -15.23
CA GLU A 181 -5.67 0.42 -15.69
C GLU A 181 -5.89 1.42 -14.54
N ARG A 182 -6.74 1.09 -13.56
CA ARG A 182 -6.90 1.89 -12.34
C ARG A 182 -5.61 1.92 -11.54
N VAL A 183 -4.97 0.78 -11.32
CA VAL A 183 -3.70 0.69 -10.60
C VAL A 183 -2.61 1.51 -11.29
N LYS A 184 -2.50 1.45 -12.62
CA LYS A 184 -1.57 2.28 -13.39
C LYS A 184 -1.78 3.78 -13.16
N THR A 185 -3.01 4.23 -12.87
CA THR A 185 -3.26 5.65 -12.60
C THR A 185 -2.61 6.14 -11.31
N TYR A 186 -2.33 5.27 -10.35
CA TYR A 186 -1.65 5.63 -9.11
C TYR A 186 -0.23 6.13 -9.34
N PHE A 187 0.39 5.74 -10.45
CA PHE A 187 1.74 6.15 -10.86
C PHE A 187 1.77 7.46 -11.66
N LYS A 188 0.60 8.05 -11.99
CA LYS A 188 0.52 9.32 -12.74
C LYS A 188 0.67 10.58 -11.88
N ASP A 189 0.63 10.45 -10.55
CA ASP A 189 0.86 11.58 -9.66
C ASP A 189 2.30 12.07 -9.77
N LYS A 190 2.49 13.39 -9.77
CA LYS A 190 3.80 14.03 -9.98
C LYS A 190 4.91 13.56 -9.03
N HIS A 191 4.55 13.16 -7.81
CA HIS A 191 5.52 12.73 -6.80
C HIS A 191 5.97 11.28 -6.98
N VAL A 192 5.18 10.47 -7.66
CA VAL A 192 5.47 9.05 -7.91
C VAL A 192 5.67 8.74 -9.39
N ALA A 193 5.63 9.75 -10.27
CA ALA A 193 5.85 9.58 -11.70
C ALA A 193 7.23 8.97 -12.04
N TYR A 194 8.21 9.12 -11.16
CA TYR A 194 9.53 8.48 -11.28
C TYR A 194 9.45 6.94 -11.35
N ALA A 195 8.38 6.36 -10.78
CA ALA A 195 8.14 4.93 -10.71
C ALA A 195 7.31 4.40 -11.92
N ALA A 196 6.78 5.29 -12.77
CA ALA A 196 5.92 4.90 -13.89
C ALA A 196 6.69 4.19 -15.01
N ASP A 197 7.93 4.61 -15.31
CA ASP A 197 8.70 4.19 -16.48
C ASP A 197 9.71 3.07 -16.19
N SER A 198 9.58 2.36 -15.09
CA SER A 198 10.60 1.45 -14.55
C SER A 198 10.73 0.10 -15.26
N GLN A 199 9.98 -0.16 -16.35
CA GLN A 199 10.04 -1.46 -17.08
C GLN A 199 9.91 -1.29 -18.57
#